data_1c615931e3d3d00098db4375046bcf26
#
_entry.id   1c615931e3d3d00098db4375046bcf26
#
_cell.length_a   1.000
_cell.length_b   1.000
_cell.length_c   1.000
_cell.angle_alpha   90.00
_cell.angle_beta   90.00
_cell.angle_gamma   90.00
#
_symmetry.space_group_name_H-M   'P 1'
#
loop_
_entity.id
_entity.type
_entity.pdbx_description
1 polymer ?
#
loop_
_entity_poly.entity_id
_entity_poly.type
_entity_poly.pdbx_seq_one_letter_code
_entity_poly.pdbx_strand_id
1 'polypeptide(L)'
;EKYNLPSIDIFNDNGTLSEAAGLYVGMDRFDVRKQIEEDLRNAGLLEKVEAYENKVGFSERTNVPIEPKLSMQWFLKMEHLAQIALEPVMKDDIKFYPPKFKNTYRHWMENIKDWCISRQLWWGHRIPAYFLPEGGYVVAETEEKALELAKEKCGNPNLTMSDLRQDEDVLDTWFSSWLWP
;
A
#
# COMPACT_ATOMS: atom_id res chain seq x y z
N GLU A 1 6.66 -8.16 -12.93
CA GLU A 1 8.07 -7.74 -12.95
C GLU A 1 8.93 -8.64 -13.85
N LYS A 2 9.12 -9.95 -13.53
CA LYS A 2 10.02 -10.85 -14.28
C LYS A 2 9.76 -10.90 -15.79
N TYR A 3 8.51 -10.79 -16.21
CA TYR A 3 8.09 -10.88 -17.62
C TYR A 3 7.53 -9.56 -18.16
N ASN A 4 7.58 -8.48 -17.38
CA ASN A 4 7.07 -7.15 -17.74
C ASN A 4 5.63 -7.19 -18.28
N LEU A 5 4.78 -8.01 -17.67
CA LEU A 5 3.38 -8.11 -18.03
C LEU A 5 2.63 -6.84 -17.59
N PRO A 6 1.68 -6.34 -18.39
CA PRO A 6 0.85 -5.22 -17.98
C PRO A 6 -0.04 -5.62 -16.81
N SER A 7 -0.24 -4.71 -15.87
CA SER A 7 -1.22 -4.84 -14.80
C SER A 7 -2.47 -4.08 -15.16
N ILE A 8 -3.62 -4.75 -15.14
CA ILE A 8 -4.92 -4.14 -15.40
C ILE A 8 -5.72 -4.23 -14.10
N ASP A 9 -6.03 -3.08 -13.52
CA ASP A 9 -6.85 -3.00 -12.31
C ASP A 9 -8.33 -2.94 -12.68
N ILE A 10 -9.01 -4.05 -12.46
CA ILE A 10 -10.43 -4.23 -12.79
C ILE A 10 -11.37 -3.90 -11.62
N PHE A 11 -10.86 -3.47 -10.48
CA PHE A 11 -11.67 -3.17 -9.29
C PHE A 11 -11.58 -1.71 -8.89
N ASN A 12 -12.73 -1.14 -8.53
CA ASN A 12 -12.83 0.08 -7.76
C ASN A 12 -12.52 -0.21 -6.27
N ASP A 13 -12.26 0.84 -5.48
CA ASP A 13 -11.92 0.69 -4.05
C ASP A 13 -13.07 0.11 -3.21
N ASN A 14 -14.31 0.27 -3.66
CA ASN A 14 -15.50 -0.31 -3.03
C ASN A 14 -15.79 -1.77 -3.44
N GLY A 15 -14.92 -2.40 -4.24
CA GLY A 15 -15.07 -3.79 -4.70
C GLY A 15 -16.04 -3.99 -5.86
N THR A 16 -16.51 -2.92 -6.50
CA THR A 16 -17.23 -3.01 -7.79
C THR A 16 -16.25 -3.07 -8.95
N LEU A 17 -16.69 -3.50 -10.13
CA LEU A 17 -15.85 -3.52 -11.32
C LEU A 17 -15.64 -2.12 -11.87
N SER A 18 -14.38 -1.82 -12.23
CA SER A 18 -13.98 -0.56 -12.88
C SER A 18 -14.26 -0.57 -14.39
N GLU A 19 -14.09 0.58 -15.03
CA GLU A 19 -14.19 0.69 -16.50
C GLU A 19 -13.17 -0.21 -17.22
N ALA A 20 -12.01 -0.45 -16.63
CA ALA A 20 -10.98 -1.32 -17.20
C ALA A 20 -11.40 -2.80 -17.30
N ALA A 21 -12.44 -3.20 -16.58
CA ALA A 21 -13.02 -4.55 -16.70
C ALA A 21 -13.74 -4.75 -18.05
N GLY A 22 -14.20 -3.68 -18.70
CA GLY A 22 -14.91 -3.71 -19.98
C GLY A 22 -16.33 -4.27 -19.91
N LEU A 23 -16.58 -5.28 -19.07
CA LEU A 23 -17.88 -5.91 -18.82
C LEU A 23 -18.26 -5.71 -17.34
N TYR A 24 -19.56 -5.69 -17.06
CA TYR A 24 -20.14 -5.60 -15.71
C TYR A 24 -19.68 -4.38 -14.90
N VAL A 25 -19.33 -3.29 -15.57
CA VAL A 25 -18.84 -2.05 -14.93
C VAL A 25 -19.82 -1.57 -13.87
N GLY A 26 -19.34 -1.28 -12.67
CA GLY A 26 -20.12 -0.82 -11.53
C GLY A 26 -20.83 -1.93 -10.74
N MET A 27 -20.84 -3.19 -11.21
CA MET A 27 -21.43 -4.31 -10.47
C MET A 27 -20.49 -4.77 -9.35
N ASP A 28 -21.08 -5.27 -8.25
CA ASP A 28 -20.34 -5.90 -7.18
C ASP A 28 -19.68 -7.20 -7.64
N ARG A 29 -18.44 -7.44 -7.21
CA ARG A 29 -17.64 -8.60 -7.63
C ARG A 29 -18.27 -9.96 -7.32
N PHE A 30 -19.08 -10.06 -6.28
CA PHE A 30 -19.75 -11.32 -5.94
C PHE A 30 -20.97 -11.57 -6.84
N ASP A 31 -21.67 -10.52 -7.25
CA ASP A 31 -22.79 -10.63 -8.17
C ASP A 31 -22.30 -10.91 -9.60
N VAL A 32 -21.17 -10.31 -9.99
CA VAL A 32 -20.52 -10.61 -11.27
C VAL A 32 -20.15 -12.08 -11.39
N ARG A 33 -19.65 -12.72 -10.32
CA ARG A 33 -19.30 -14.15 -10.36
C ARG A 33 -20.49 -15.05 -10.69
N LYS A 34 -21.70 -14.67 -10.26
CA LYS A 34 -22.94 -15.38 -10.59
C LYS A 34 -23.37 -15.08 -12.00
N GLN A 35 -23.37 -13.80 -12.37
CA GLN A 35 -23.84 -13.35 -13.68
C GLN A 35 -22.99 -13.91 -14.82
N ILE A 36 -21.67 -13.93 -14.67
CA ILE A 36 -20.77 -14.43 -15.71
C ILE A 36 -20.95 -15.93 -15.97
N GLU A 37 -21.32 -16.70 -14.95
CA GLU A 37 -21.64 -18.14 -15.14
C GLU A 37 -22.88 -18.31 -16.02
N GLU A 38 -23.92 -17.52 -15.81
CA GLU A 38 -25.13 -17.54 -16.64
C GLU A 38 -24.85 -17.08 -18.07
N ASP A 39 -24.09 -16.01 -18.23
CA ASP A 39 -23.78 -15.45 -19.55
C ASP A 39 -22.91 -16.42 -20.36
N LEU A 40 -21.92 -17.07 -19.74
CA LEU A 40 -21.12 -18.12 -20.39
C LEU A 40 -21.97 -19.34 -20.77
N ARG A 41 -22.94 -19.73 -19.94
CA ARG A 41 -23.87 -20.81 -20.24
C ARG A 41 -24.76 -20.44 -21.43
N ASN A 42 -25.30 -19.24 -21.46
CA ASN A 42 -26.14 -18.73 -22.54
C ASN A 42 -25.38 -18.59 -23.85
N ALA A 43 -24.10 -18.24 -23.79
CA ALA A 43 -23.22 -18.16 -24.96
C ALA A 43 -22.72 -19.53 -25.44
N GLY A 44 -23.02 -20.62 -24.73
CA GLY A 44 -22.52 -21.97 -25.05
C GLY A 44 -21.02 -22.17 -24.83
N LEU A 45 -20.42 -21.30 -24.00
CA LEU A 45 -18.99 -21.30 -23.69
C LEU A 45 -18.67 -21.96 -22.35
N LEU A 46 -19.68 -22.30 -21.55
CA LEU A 46 -19.51 -22.95 -20.26
C LEU A 46 -19.44 -24.47 -20.45
N GLU A 47 -18.27 -25.05 -20.24
CA GLU A 47 -18.09 -26.50 -20.35
C GLU A 47 -18.55 -27.22 -19.07
N LYS A 48 -18.14 -26.73 -17.89
CA LYS A 48 -18.37 -27.40 -16.63
C LYS A 48 -18.31 -26.45 -15.43
N VAL A 49 -19.11 -26.71 -14.43
CA VAL A 49 -19.01 -26.11 -13.08
C VAL A 49 -18.77 -27.21 -12.06
N GLU A 50 -17.73 -27.09 -11.28
CA GLU A 50 -17.39 -28.06 -10.23
C GLU A 50 -17.32 -27.35 -8.87
N ALA A 51 -17.82 -28.04 -7.84
CA ALA A 51 -17.59 -27.60 -6.47
C ALA A 51 -16.10 -27.78 -6.14
N TYR A 52 -15.47 -26.71 -5.66
CA TYR A 52 -14.07 -26.71 -5.28
C TYR A 52 -13.88 -25.99 -3.93
N GLU A 53 -13.16 -26.64 -3.04
CA GLU A 53 -12.79 -26.05 -1.74
C GLU A 53 -11.38 -25.47 -1.82
N ASN A 54 -11.25 -24.20 -1.48
CA ASN A 54 -9.96 -23.52 -1.37
C ASN A 54 -9.91 -22.62 -0.12
N LYS A 55 -8.69 -22.20 0.23
CA LYS A 55 -8.49 -21.22 1.29
C LYS A 55 -8.53 -19.82 0.71
N VAL A 56 -9.55 -19.06 1.08
CA VAL A 56 -9.69 -17.64 0.69
C VAL A 56 -9.13 -16.77 1.80
N GLY A 57 -8.30 -15.76 1.44
CA GLY A 57 -7.82 -14.79 2.39
C GLY A 57 -8.92 -13.83 2.81
N PHE A 58 -8.98 -13.53 4.10
CA PHE A 58 -9.89 -12.54 4.67
C PHE A 58 -9.12 -11.45 5.38
N SER A 59 -9.63 -10.22 5.33
CA SER A 59 -9.12 -9.12 6.13
C SER A 59 -9.36 -9.41 7.62
N GLU A 60 -8.30 -9.43 8.42
CA GLU A 60 -8.40 -9.66 9.87
C GLU A 60 -9.26 -8.59 10.58
N ARG A 61 -9.37 -7.39 10.00
CA ARG A 61 -10.07 -6.25 10.61
C ARG A 61 -11.53 -6.17 10.24
N THR A 62 -11.88 -6.51 9.01
CA THR A 62 -13.24 -6.35 8.47
C THR A 62 -13.93 -7.67 8.18
N ASN A 63 -13.21 -8.78 8.27
CA ASN A 63 -13.70 -10.13 7.94
C ASN A 63 -14.35 -10.22 6.54
N VAL A 64 -13.78 -9.48 5.58
CA VAL A 64 -14.20 -9.47 4.18
C VAL A 64 -13.17 -10.20 3.33
N PRO A 65 -13.56 -11.00 2.31
CA PRO A 65 -12.62 -11.61 1.38
C PRO A 65 -11.78 -10.54 0.68
N ILE A 66 -10.45 -10.75 0.65
CA ILE A 66 -9.52 -9.84 -0.02
C ILE A 66 -9.39 -10.20 -1.50
N GLU A 67 -9.20 -9.16 -2.32
CA GLU A 67 -8.87 -9.31 -3.75
C GLU A 67 -7.46 -8.75 -3.98
N PRO A 68 -6.66 -9.39 -4.87
CA PRO A 68 -5.38 -8.84 -5.28
C PRO A 68 -5.60 -7.51 -6.01
N LYS A 69 -5.03 -6.44 -5.45
CA LYS A 69 -5.08 -5.10 -6.04
C LYS A 69 -3.78 -4.36 -5.76
N LEU A 70 -3.25 -3.68 -6.76
CA LEU A 70 -2.13 -2.77 -6.58
C LEU A 70 -2.64 -1.44 -6.02
N SER A 71 -1.96 -0.93 -5.00
CA SER A 71 -2.25 0.37 -4.42
C SER A 71 -0.96 1.13 -4.12
N MET A 72 -1.04 2.45 -4.14
CA MET A 72 0.08 3.29 -3.70
C MET A 72 0.28 3.10 -2.21
N GLN A 73 1.53 2.85 -1.82
CA GLN A 73 1.90 2.66 -0.42
C GLN A 73 3.17 3.45 -0.12
N TRP A 74 3.30 3.88 1.13
CA TRP A 74 4.49 4.57 1.60
C TRP A 74 5.49 3.58 2.18
N PHE A 75 6.73 3.68 1.73
CA PHE A 75 7.82 2.82 2.18
C PHE A 75 8.96 3.64 2.76
N LEU A 76 9.46 3.20 3.89
CA LEU A 76 10.73 3.66 4.45
C LEU A 76 11.85 2.82 3.85
N LYS A 77 12.83 3.48 3.21
CA LYS A 77 14.03 2.82 2.70
C LYS A 77 14.92 2.39 3.86
N MET A 78 15.03 1.09 4.06
CA MET A 78 15.66 0.51 5.24
C MET A 78 17.15 0.21 5.06
N GLU A 79 17.63 0.03 3.83
CA GLU A 79 19.01 -0.43 3.56
C GLU A 79 20.08 0.43 4.24
N HIS A 80 20.03 1.74 4.02
CA HIS A 80 21.01 2.66 4.62
C HIS A 80 20.95 2.68 6.14
N LEU A 81 19.75 2.66 6.71
CA LEU A 81 19.53 2.62 8.18
C LEU A 81 20.07 1.33 8.78
N ALA A 82 19.84 0.20 8.10
CA ALA A 82 20.35 -1.09 8.52
C ALA A 82 21.88 -1.15 8.49
N GLN A 83 22.53 -0.57 7.48
CA GLN A 83 24.00 -0.49 7.40
C GLN A 83 24.57 0.28 8.58
N ILE A 84 24.02 1.44 8.91
CA ILE A 84 24.44 2.25 10.08
C ILE A 84 24.25 1.47 11.37
N ALA A 85 23.14 0.75 11.54
CA ALA A 85 22.85 -0.01 12.73
C ALA A 85 23.68 -1.30 12.84
N LEU A 86 24.08 -1.90 11.73
CA LEU A 86 24.86 -3.13 11.69
C LEU A 86 26.32 -2.92 12.13
N GLU A 87 26.92 -1.82 11.71
CA GLU A 87 28.35 -1.56 11.91
C GLU A 87 28.79 -1.61 13.40
N PRO A 88 28.13 -0.91 14.35
CA PRO A 88 28.52 -0.95 15.76
C PRO A 88 28.40 -2.35 16.38
N VAL A 89 27.43 -3.14 15.92
CA VAL A 89 27.26 -4.52 16.39
C VAL A 89 28.37 -5.43 15.85
N MET A 90 28.77 -5.24 14.60
CA MET A 90 29.86 -6.04 14.02
C MET A 90 31.22 -5.72 14.65
N LYS A 91 31.43 -4.47 15.07
CA LYS A 91 32.66 -4.02 15.77
C LYS A 91 32.67 -4.33 17.28
N ASP A 92 31.59 -4.94 17.81
CA ASP A 92 31.41 -5.22 19.26
C ASP A 92 31.31 -3.96 20.15
N ASP A 93 31.00 -2.79 19.56
CA ASP A 93 30.65 -1.59 20.31
C ASP A 93 29.30 -1.80 21.02
N ILE A 94 28.37 -2.50 20.33
CA ILE A 94 27.10 -3.00 20.90
C ILE A 94 27.16 -4.52 20.96
N LYS A 95 27.00 -5.12 22.14
CA LYS A 95 27.10 -6.55 22.37
C LYS A 95 25.75 -7.20 22.66
N PHE A 96 25.48 -8.32 22.00
CA PHE A 96 24.32 -9.16 22.27
C PHE A 96 24.62 -10.24 23.28
N TYR A 97 23.69 -10.48 24.18
CA TYR A 97 23.73 -11.59 25.13
C TYR A 97 22.49 -12.47 25.00
N PRO A 98 22.62 -13.76 24.70
CA PRO A 98 23.88 -14.48 24.38
C PRO A 98 24.45 -14.07 22.99
N PRO A 99 25.78 -14.23 22.79
CA PRO A 99 26.48 -13.76 21.59
C PRO A 99 25.96 -14.34 20.25
N LYS A 100 25.32 -15.50 20.29
CA LYS A 100 24.72 -16.14 19.08
C LYS A 100 23.76 -15.23 18.34
N PHE A 101 23.08 -14.32 19.03
CA PHE A 101 22.14 -13.38 18.41
C PHE A 101 22.80 -12.33 17.51
N LYS A 102 24.12 -12.12 17.63
CA LYS A 102 24.89 -11.26 16.71
C LYS A 102 24.75 -11.74 15.26
N ASN A 103 24.81 -13.07 15.03
CA ASN A 103 24.64 -13.63 13.68
C ASN A 103 23.21 -13.51 13.16
N THR A 104 22.23 -13.71 14.02
CA THR A 104 20.80 -13.51 13.66
C THR A 104 20.55 -12.05 13.28
N TYR A 105 21.02 -11.11 14.10
CA TYR A 105 20.91 -9.68 13.83
C TYR A 105 21.57 -9.30 12.50
N ARG A 106 22.81 -9.75 12.25
CA ARG A 106 23.51 -9.53 11.00
C ARG A 106 22.69 -10.01 9.82
N HIS A 107 22.20 -11.26 9.86
CA HIS A 107 21.41 -11.82 8.78
C HIS A 107 20.14 -10.99 8.48
N TRP A 108 19.46 -10.50 9.51
CA TRP A 108 18.30 -9.65 9.35
C TRP A 108 18.67 -8.31 8.71
N MET A 109 19.71 -7.65 9.17
CA MET A 109 20.14 -6.34 8.66
C MET A 109 20.67 -6.40 7.22
N GLU A 110 21.41 -7.46 6.86
CA GLU A 110 21.93 -7.67 5.51
C GLU A 110 20.82 -8.00 4.49
N ASN A 111 19.68 -8.54 4.94
CA ASN A 111 18.57 -8.96 4.10
C ASN A 111 17.30 -8.11 4.34
N ILE A 112 17.43 -6.96 4.95
CA ILE A 112 16.29 -6.12 5.28
C ILE A 112 15.62 -5.60 4.01
N LYS A 113 14.28 -5.55 4.06
CA LYS A 113 13.47 -4.97 2.99
C LYS A 113 12.89 -3.66 3.43
N ASP A 114 12.55 -2.82 2.47
CA ASP A 114 11.84 -1.58 2.72
C ASP A 114 10.56 -1.84 3.51
N TRP A 115 10.30 -0.99 4.48
CA TRP A 115 9.17 -1.12 5.40
C TRP A 115 7.98 -0.33 4.89
N CYS A 116 6.88 -1.02 4.56
CA CYS A 116 5.61 -0.35 4.28
C CYS A 116 5.06 0.26 5.57
N ILE A 117 5.01 1.58 5.61
CA ILE A 117 4.59 2.35 6.79
C ILE A 117 3.18 2.92 6.71
N SER A 118 2.49 2.78 5.57
CA SER A 118 1.11 3.20 5.41
C SER A 118 0.12 2.13 5.84
N ARG A 119 -0.98 2.56 6.45
CA ARG A 119 -2.08 1.69 6.89
C ARG A 119 -3.42 2.32 6.52
N GLN A 120 -4.32 1.54 5.94
CA GLN A 120 -5.67 1.92 5.58
C GLN A 120 -6.58 1.79 6.80
N LEU A 121 -6.42 2.70 7.77
CA LEU A 121 -7.16 2.72 9.02
C LEU A 121 -7.85 4.07 9.20
N TRP A 122 -9.01 4.05 9.81
CA TRP A 122 -9.73 5.27 10.17
C TRP A 122 -9.05 6.06 11.30
N TRP A 123 -8.36 5.38 12.22
CA TRP A 123 -7.69 6.00 13.35
C TRP A 123 -6.18 5.84 13.29
N GLY A 124 -5.45 6.91 13.52
CA GLY A 124 -4.00 6.94 13.57
C GLY A 124 -3.41 8.29 13.21
N HIS A 125 -2.09 8.37 13.11
CA HIS A 125 -1.38 9.55 12.63
C HIS A 125 -1.47 9.60 11.11
N ARG A 126 -2.29 10.51 10.61
CA ARG A 126 -2.49 10.68 9.16
C ARG A 126 -1.18 11.05 8.49
N ILE A 127 -0.91 10.45 7.34
CA ILE A 127 0.32 10.71 6.56
C ILE A 127 0.32 12.17 6.09
N PRO A 128 1.39 12.94 6.37
CA PRO A 128 1.47 14.37 6.05
C PRO A 128 1.88 14.62 4.59
N ALA A 129 1.31 13.86 3.67
CA ALA A 129 1.53 13.99 2.24
C ALA A 129 0.28 14.55 1.56
N TYR A 130 0.47 15.48 0.65
CA TYR A 130 -0.59 16.18 -0.07
C TYR A 130 -0.40 16.00 -1.56
N PHE A 131 -1.35 15.34 -2.21
CA PHE A 131 -1.35 15.10 -3.65
C PHE A 131 -1.73 16.36 -4.41
N LEU A 132 -1.02 16.59 -5.52
CA LEU A 132 -1.16 17.76 -6.37
C LEU A 132 -2.14 17.49 -7.52
N PRO A 133 -2.88 18.49 -8.04
CA PRO A 133 -3.84 18.32 -9.13
C PRO A 133 -3.21 17.76 -10.42
N GLU A 134 -1.98 18.15 -10.71
CA GLU A 134 -1.23 17.73 -11.91
C GLU A 134 -0.42 16.44 -11.71
N GLY A 135 -0.58 15.80 -10.56
CA GLY A 135 0.15 14.60 -10.16
C GLY A 135 1.39 14.90 -9.31
N GLY A 136 1.85 13.85 -8.61
CA GLY A 136 2.89 14.00 -7.59
C GLY A 136 2.34 14.44 -6.24
N TYR A 137 3.22 14.72 -5.31
CA TYR A 137 2.85 15.10 -3.93
C TYR A 137 3.91 16.01 -3.31
N VAL A 138 3.52 16.68 -2.23
CA VAL A 138 4.41 17.38 -1.29
C VAL A 138 4.20 16.81 0.12
N VAL A 139 5.23 16.90 0.96
CA VAL A 139 5.17 16.45 2.36
C VAL A 139 5.45 17.65 3.24
N ALA A 140 4.56 17.91 4.19
CA ALA A 140 4.69 19.04 5.10
C ALA A 140 4.01 18.77 6.45
N GLU A 141 4.50 19.38 7.49
CA GLU A 141 3.96 19.28 8.86
C GLU A 141 2.59 19.97 9.02
N THR A 142 2.34 21.01 8.22
CA THR A 142 1.09 21.78 8.28
C THR A 142 0.54 22.02 6.89
N GLU A 143 -0.77 22.30 6.82
CA GLU A 143 -1.46 22.61 5.56
C GLU A 143 -0.90 23.85 4.88
N GLU A 144 -0.53 24.87 5.66
CA GLU A 144 0.03 26.11 5.13
C GLU A 144 1.36 25.86 4.42
N LYS A 145 2.27 25.10 5.06
CA LYS A 145 3.54 24.69 4.44
C LYS A 145 3.32 23.81 3.23
N ALA A 146 2.33 22.91 3.29
CA ALA A 146 1.98 22.07 2.14
C ALA A 146 1.56 22.92 0.94
N LEU A 147 0.73 23.94 1.18
CA LEU A 147 0.28 24.85 0.12
C LEU A 147 1.43 25.67 -0.47
N GLU A 148 2.34 26.18 0.36
CA GLU A 148 3.54 26.89 -0.10
C GLU A 148 4.39 26.01 -1.02
N LEU A 149 4.72 24.79 -0.57
CA LEU A 149 5.48 23.82 -1.35
C LEU A 149 4.75 23.40 -2.64
N ALA A 150 3.43 23.27 -2.60
CA ALA A 150 2.62 22.94 -3.75
C ALA A 150 2.66 24.06 -4.81
N LYS A 151 2.52 25.32 -4.40
CA LYS A 151 2.62 26.49 -5.28
C LYS A 151 3.98 26.58 -5.94
N GLU A 152 5.04 26.36 -5.19
CA GLU A 152 6.40 26.34 -5.72
C GLU A 152 6.58 25.19 -6.73
N LYS A 153 6.17 23.96 -6.36
CA LYS A 153 6.35 22.79 -7.19
C LYS A 153 5.55 22.80 -8.48
N CYS A 154 4.31 23.32 -8.45
CA CYS A 154 3.45 23.45 -9.63
C CYS A 154 3.70 24.76 -10.42
N GLY A 155 4.46 25.70 -9.87
CA GLY A 155 4.62 27.03 -10.47
C GLY A 155 3.32 27.84 -10.55
N ASN A 156 2.30 27.48 -9.76
CA ASN A 156 0.98 28.09 -9.75
C ASN A 156 0.69 28.80 -8.43
N PRO A 157 0.79 30.13 -8.37
CA PRO A 157 0.57 30.89 -7.14
C PRO A 157 -0.90 30.92 -6.69
N ASN A 158 -1.83 30.57 -7.58
CA ASN A 158 -3.28 30.61 -7.31
C ASN A 158 -3.83 29.32 -6.68
N LEU A 159 -2.97 28.30 -6.45
CA LEU A 159 -3.39 27.06 -5.76
C LEU A 159 -3.93 27.40 -4.37
N THR A 160 -4.99 26.67 -4.00
CA THR A 160 -5.65 26.73 -2.69
C THR A 160 -5.60 25.36 -2.01
N MET A 161 -5.88 25.28 -0.71
CA MET A 161 -5.94 23.99 -0.03
C MET A 161 -7.00 23.04 -0.57
N SER A 162 -8.07 23.54 -1.16
CA SER A 162 -9.11 22.73 -1.80
C SER A 162 -8.64 22.01 -3.07
N ASP A 163 -7.53 22.45 -3.65
CA ASP A 163 -6.91 21.79 -4.82
C ASP A 163 -5.97 20.67 -4.41
N LEU A 164 -5.63 20.58 -3.12
CA LEU A 164 -4.76 19.56 -2.56
C LEU A 164 -5.57 18.47 -1.87
N ARG A 165 -5.16 17.22 -2.03
CA ARG A 165 -5.77 16.09 -1.33
C ARG A 165 -4.74 15.45 -0.41
N GLN A 166 -4.89 15.62 0.91
CA GLN A 166 -4.06 14.90 1.87
C GLN A 166 -4.30 13.40 1.77
N ASP A 167 -3.24 12.62 1.93
CA ASP A 167 -3.33 11.17 1.99
C ASP A 167 -4.29 10.73 3.11
N GLU A 168 -5.15 9.74 2.82
CA GLU A 168 -6.14 9.22 3.77
C GLU A 168 -5.55 8.16 4.69
N ASP A 169 -4.43 7.56 4.30
CA ASP A 169 -3.73 6.55 5.07
C ASP A 169 -3.10 7.14 6.34
N VAL A 170 -2.89 6.27 7.31
CA VAL A 170 -2.19 6.61 8.55
C VAL A 170 -0.86 5.87 8.64
N LEU A 171 0.05 6.41 9.45
CA LEU A 171 1.33 5.77 9.72
C LEU A 171 1.15 4.51 10.57
N ASP A 172 1.98 3.51 10.32
CA ASP A 172 2.13 2.35 11.17
C ASP A 172 2.42 2.78 12.62
N THR A 173 1.74 2.20 13.58
CA THR A 173 1.90 2.53 15.01
C THR A 173 3.34 2.33 15.48
N TRP A 174 4.02 1.30 14.98
CA TRP A 174 5.41 1.05 15.31
C TRP A 174 6.35 2.13 14.77
N PHE A 175 6.05 2.68 13.59
CA PHE A 175 6.84 3.79 13.03
C PHE A 175 6.79 5.02 13.93
N SER A 176 5.59 5.44 14.34
CA SER A 176 5.43 6.61 15.21
C SER A 176 5.92 6.35 16.65
N SER A 177 5.70 5.15 17.19
CA SER A 177 6.10 4.83 18.57
C SER A 177 7.63 4.74 18.76
N TRP A 178 8.38 4.35 17.73
CA TRP A 178 9.84 4.30 17.80
C TRP A 178 10.49 5.69 17.73
N LEU A 179 9.76 6.69 17.30
CA LEU A 179 10.21 8.09 17.28
C LEU A 179 9.90 8.84 18.58
N TRP A 180 9.21 8.20 19.51
CA TRP A 180 8.95 8.75 20.84
C TRP A 180 10.27 8.85 21.62
N PRO A 181 10.63 10.03 22.19
CA PRO A 181 11.85 10.22 22.96
C PRO A 181 11.86 9.45 24.28
#